data_0c445a2e9f9821613dacad3dc32c627e
#
_entry.id   0c445a2e9f9821613dacad3dc32c627e
#
_cell.length_a   1.000
_cell.length_b   1.000
_cell.length_c   1.000
_cell.angle_alpha   90.00
_cell.angle_beta   90.00
_cell.angle_gamma   90.00
#
_symmetry.space_group_name_H-M   'P 1'
#
loop_
_entity.id
_entity.type
_entity.pdbx_description
1 polymer ?
#
loop_
_entity_poly.entity_id
_entity_poly.type
_entity_poly.pdbx_seq_one_letter_code
_entity_poly.pdbx_strand_id
1 'polypeptide(L)'
;MATANDIIDRVRKQLIDTGELKRWSDEELLQWLSDGQRTIALAVPSAARKRQVIQLQQGTLQELPADAHLLLSVIRNMGMDGQTPGRAIRLVKREIMDAQNPDWHSAPKQPIVQNYIFDTQEKTSFWVYPPNDGRGYVQVNYAYVPAELTSLEDELAVNDIWSTALVDYLLFRANQKDSDFAAGKEIAEGYLRSFALAVGARGDGESEENPNLQLVGFDPLVRGAAK
;
A
#
# COMPACT_ATOMS: atom_id res chain seq x y z
N MET A 1 -12.95 -0.69 -12.81
CA MET A 1 -12.34 -1.56 -11.77
C MET A 1 -13.35 -2.66 -11.47
N ALA A 2 -12.89 -3.84 -11.01
CA ALA A 2 -13.80 -4.87 -10.55
C ALA A 2 -14.54 -4.41 -9.31
N THR A 3 -15.79 -4.84 -9.16
CA THR A 3 -16.60 -4.61 -7.96
C THR A 3 -16.46 -5.75 -6.97
N ALA A 4 -16.92 -5.54 -5.74
CA ALA A 4 -16.97 -6.61 -4.73
C ALA A 4 -17.84 -7.77 -5.23
N ASN A 5 -18.93 -7.47 -5.92
CA ASN A 5 -19.84 -8.47 -6.49
C ASN A 5 -19.14 -9.38 -7.51
N ASP A 6 -18.26 -8.85 -8.35
CA ASP A 6 -17.54 -9.65 -9.36
C ASP A 6 -16.68 -10.75 -8.72
N ILE A 7 -16.05 -10.45 -7.58
CA ILE A 7 -15.24 -11.41 -6.82
C ILE A 7 -16.13 -12.39 -6.06
N ILE A 8 -17.14 -11.89 -5.36
CA ILE A 8 -18.04 -12.69 -4.55
C ILE A 8 -18.81 -13.70 -5.41
N ASP A 9 -19.30 -13.30 -6.58
CA ASP A 9 -19.97 -14.20 -7.52
C ASP A 9 -19.06 -15.34 -8.00
N ARG A 10 -17.77 -15.05 -8.24
CA ARG A 10 -16.80 -16.09 -8.61
C ARG A 10 -16.58 -17.08 -7.46
N VAL A 11 -16.48 -16.58 -6.23
CA VAL A 11 -16.33 -17.41 -5.03
C VAL A 11 -17.56 -18.27 -4.82
N ARG A 12 -18.76 -17.70 -4.89
CA ARG A 12 -20.03 -18.46 -4.73
C ARG A 12 -20.17 -19.58 -5.75
N LYS A 13 -19.81 -19.33 -7.01
CA LYS A 13 -19.80 -20.36 -8.06
C LYS A 13 -18.87 -21.52 -7.73
N GLN A 14 -17.68 -21.25 -7.19
CA GLN A 14 -16.72 -22.29 -6.80
C GLN A 14 -17.14 -23.06 -5.55
N LEU A 15 -17.79 -22.39 -4.60
CA LEU A 15 -18.34 -23.01 -3.39
C LEU A 15 -19.70 -23.71 -3.62
N ILE A 16 -20.29 -23.61 -4.84
CA ILE A 16 -21.63 -24.09 -5.16
C ILE A 16 -22.68 -23.46 -4.21
N ASP A 17 -22.46 -22.20 -3.81
CA ASP A 17 -23.31 -21.42 -2.89
C ASP A 17 -24.17 -20.42 -3.66
N THR A 18 -24.91 -20.92 -4.68
CA THR A 18 -25.71 -20.10 -5.61
C THR A 18 -27.21 -20.21 -5.37
N GLY A 19 -27.64 -20.96 -4.35
CA GLY A 19 -29.05 -21.15 -4.01
C GLY A 19 -29.70 -19.95 -3.30
N GLU A 20 -31.00 -20.05 -3.05
CA GLU A 20 -31.76 -19.05 -2.27
C GLU A 20 -31.26 -18.96 -0.81
N LEU A 21 -30.90 -20.09 -0.22
CA LEU A 21 -30.30 -20.17 1.10
C LEU A 21 -28.77 -20.18 0.94
N LYS A 22 -28.20 -18.99 1.02
CA LYS A 22 -26.74 -18.83 0.97
C LYS A 22 -26.11 -19.28 2.28
N ARG A 23 -25.06 -20.09 2.18
CA ARG A 23 -24.29 -20.56 3.35
C ARG A 23 -23.50 -19.43 3.99
N TRP A 24 -22.95 -18.54 3.15
CA TRP A 24 -22.14 -17.40 3.56
C TRP A 24 -22.91 -16.11 3.28
N SER A 25 -23.08 -15.26 4.29
CA SER A 25 -23.74 -13.95 4.11
C SER A 25 -22.89 -13.03 3.22
N ASP A 26 -23.55 -12.10 2.54
CA ASP A 26 -22.83 -11.10 1.74
C ASP A 26 -21.94 -10.22 2.62
N GLU A 27 -22.41 -9.87 3.83
CA GLU A 27 -21.66 -9.10 4.83
C GLU A 27 -20.35 -9.80 5.23
N GLU A 28 -20.39 -11.10 5.50
CA GLU A 28 -19.22 -11.89 5.86
C GLU A 28 -18.21 -11.97 4.70
N LEU A 29 -18.69 -12.18 3.48
CA LEU A 29 -17.82 -12.20 2.30
C LEU A 29 -17.20 -10.84 2.01
N LEU A 30 -17.92 -9.74 2.22
CA LEU A 30 -17.41 -8.37 2.10
C LEU A 30 -16.32 -8.10 3.15
N GLN A 31 -16.52 -8.56 4.38
CA GLN A 31 -15.50 -8.43 5.43
C GLN A 31 -14.21 -9.19 5.05
N TRP A 32 -14.32 -10.44 4.61
CA TRP A 32 -13.16 -11.21 4.17
C TRP A 32 -12.47 -10.58 2.95
N LEU A 33 -13.26 -10.04 2.02
CA LEU A 33 -12.71 -9.35 0.85
C LEU A 33 -11.94 -8.08 1.26
N SER A 34 -12.45 -7.34 2.23
CA SER A 34 -11.77 -6.18 2.82
C SER A 34 -10.44 -6.58 3.47
N ASP A 35 -10.43 -7.67 4.25
CA ASP A 35 -9.21 -8.22 4.87
C ASP A 35 -8.20 -8.67 3.81
N GLY A 36 -8.67 -9.30 2.73
CA GLY A 36 -7.84 -9.72 1.59
C GLY A 36 -7.16 -8.52 0.91
N GLN A 37 -7.91 -7.45 0.62
CA GLN A 37 -7.36 -6.23 0.04
C GLN A 37 -6.30 -5.57 0.96
N ARG A 38 -6.58 -5.49 2.26
CA ARG A 38 -5.64 -4.95 3.25
C ARG A 38 -4.36 -5.78 3.32
N THR A 39 -4.49 -7.12 3.27
CA THR A 39 -3.34 -8.03 3.27
C THR A 39 -2.47 -7.82 2.03
N ILE A 40 -3.08 -7.68 0.84
CA ILE A 40 -2.37 -7.37 -0.40
C ILE A 40 -1.68 -5.99 -0.31
N ALA A 41 -2.39 -4.95 0.15
CA ALA A 41 -1.85 -3.60 0.26
C ALA A 41 -0.65 -3.50 1.22
N LEU A 42 -0.65 -4.30 2.31
CA LEU A 42 0.46 -4.36 3.25
C LEU A 42 1.68 -5.09 2.68
N ALA A 43 1.45 -6.17 1.93
CA ALA A 43 2.53 -6.97 1.34
C ALA A 43 3.09 -6.33 0.05
N VAL A 44 2.24 -5.65 -0.71
CA VAL A 44 2.56 -5.01 -1.99
C VAL A 44 2.00 -3.58 -1.98
N PRO A 45 2.76 -2.61 -1.43
CA PRO A 45 2.26 -1.24 -1.23
C PRO A 45 1.76 -0.54 -2.49
N SER A 46 2.31 -0.86 -3.66
CA SER A 46 1.85 -0.29 -4.93
C SER A 46 0.48 -0.78 -5.37
N ALA A 47 -0.01 -1.90 -4.83
CA ALA A 47 -1.32 -2.45 -5.17
C ALA A 47 -2.46 -1.49 -4.78
N ALA A 48 -2.29 -0.74 -3.68
CA ALA A 48 -3.23 0.28 -3.21
C ALA A 48 -2.50 1.62 -3.06
N ARG A 49 -2.25 2.30 -4.20
CA ARG A 49 -1.53 3.58 -4.23
C ARG A 49 -2.42 4.73 -4.64
N LYS A 50 -2.15 5.89 -4.04
CA LYS A 50 -2.73 7.18 -4.44
C LYS A 50 -1.64 8.15 -4.86
N ARG A 51 -1.96 8.97 -5.85
CA ARG A 51 -1.18 10.15 -6.21
C ARG A 51 -1.99 11.38 -5.83
N GLN A 52 -1.46 12.19 -4.94
CA GLN A 52 -2.17 13.34 -4.41
C GLN A 52 -1.24 14.55 -4.31
N VAL A 53 -1.82 15.74 -4.45
CA VAL A 53 -1.15 17.00 -4.15
C VAL A 53 -1.49 17.35 -2.70
N ILE A 54 -0.47 17.57 -1.89
CA ILE A 54 -0.61 17.97 -0.48
C ILE A 54 0.05 19.32 -0.26
N GLN A 55 -0.52 20.12 0.63
CA GLN A 55 0.10 21.34 1.12
C GLN A 55 1.11 20.96 2.20
N LEU A 56 2.30 21.54 2.10
CA LEU A 56 3.34 21.33 3.09
C LEU A 56 3.09 22.15 4.35
N GLN A 57 3.41 21.57 5.50
CA GLN A 57 3.44 22.27 6.78
C GLN A 57 4.71 23.13 6.88
N GLN A 58 4.65 24.13 7.77
CA GLN A 58 5.81 24.98 8.03
C GLN A 58 6.90 24.18 8.76
N GLY A 59 8.11 24.16 8.19
CA GLY A 59 9.26 23.46 8.75
C GLY A 59 9.78 22.36 7.83
N THR A 60 10.58 21.47 8.36
CA THR A 60 11.18 20.37 7.63
C THR A 60 10.34 19.11 7.67
N LEU A 61 9.73 18.78 8.81
CA LEU A 61 8.89 17.59 8.98
C LEU A 61 7.55 17.77 8.29
N GLN A 62 7.14 16.76 7.55
CA GLN A 62 5.87 16.72 6.82
C GLN A 62 5.18 15.39 7.09
N GLU A 63 3.85 15.41 7.14
CA GLU A 63 3.02 14.23 7.36
C GLU A 63 2.19 13.91 6.14
N LEU A 64 1.97 12.64 5.90
CA LEU A 64 1.07 12.14 4.86
C LEU A 64 -0.39 12.24 5.32
N PRO A 65 -1.36 12.14 4.38
CA PRO A 65 -2.77 12.00 4.72
C PRO A 65 -3.03 10.83 5.67
N ALA A 66 -4.09 10.93 6.47
CA ALA A 66 -4.41 9.96 7.53
C ALA A 66 -4.67 8.54 7.05
N ASP A 67 -5.05 8.36 5.77
CA ASP A 67 -5.24 7.05 5.14
C ASP A 67 -3.93 6.41 4.65
N ALA A 68 -2.82 7.15 4.64
CA ALA A 68 -1.52 6.65 4.20
C ALA A 68 -0.90 5.70 5.22
N HIS A 69 -0.24 4.65 4.73
CA HIS A 69 0.58 3.78 5.57
C HIS A 69 2.06 3.75 5.15
N LEU A 70 2.38 4.21 3.94
CA LEU A 70 3.77 4.25 3.45
C LEU A 70 3.95 5.31 2.37
N LEU A 71 4.97 6.16 2.50
CA LEU A 71 5.43 7.05 1.42
C LEU A 71 6.13 6.23 0.33
N LEU A 72 5.66 6.34 -0.91
CA LEU A 72 6.31 5.72 -2.06
C LEU A 72 7.27 6.69 -2.76
N SER A 73 6.87 7.95 -2.97
CA SER A 73 7.75 8.98 -3.53
C SER A 73 7.17 10.38 -3.39
N VAL A 74 8.05 11.38 -3.34
CA VAL A 74 7.71 12.80 -3.54
C VAL A 74 8.19 13.19 -4.91
N ILE A 75 7.26 13.54 -5.81
CA ILE A 75 7.55 13.67 -7.25
C ILE A 75 8.09 15.05 -7.59
N ARG A 76 7.32 16.10 -7.27
CA ARG A 76 7.60 17.47 -7.67
C ARG A 76 6.85 18.50 -6.84
N ASN A 77 7.31 19.73 -6.90
CA ASN A 77 6.55 20.88 -6.42
C ASN A 77 5.34 21.14 -7.31
N MET A 78 4.28 21.70 -6.74
CA MET A 78 3.01 22.01 -7.43
C MET A 78 2.64 23.50 -7.33
N GLY A 79 3.64 24.35 -7.28
CA GLY A 79 3.41 25.79 -7.11
C GLY A 79 2.83 26.16 -5.75
N MET A 80 2.39 27.40 -5.60
CA MET A 80 1.65 27.87 -4.42
C MET A 80 0.13 27.76 -4.59
N ASP A 81 -0.32 27.37 -5.77
CA ASP A 81 -1.71 27.14 -6.14
C ASP A 81 -2.12 25.66 -6.06
N GLY A 82 -1.15 24.77 -5.86
CA GLY A 82 -1.37 23.32 -5.84
C GLY A 82 -1.69 22.71 -7.21
N GLN A 83 -1.64 23.49 -8.29
CA GLN A 83 -2.06 23.06 -9.63
C GLN A 83 -0.92 23.15 -10.65
N THR A 84 -0.05 24.14 -10.54
CA THR A 84 1.03 24.37 -11.51
C THR A 84 2.20 23.41 -11.27
N PRO A 85 2.51 22.48 -12.21
CA PRO A 85 3.64 21.59 -12.09
C PRO A 85 4.97 22.36 -12.04
N GLY A 86 5.75 22.11 -10.99
CA GLY A 86 7.03 22.74 -10.77
C GLY A 86 8.20 21.76 -10.82
N ARG A 87 9.33 22.17 -10.19
CA ARG A 87 10.57 21.43 -10.16
C ARG A 87 10.41 20.06 -9.49
N ALA A 88 11.07 19.02 -10.05
CA ALA A 88 11.18 17.70 -9.43
C ALA A 88 11.94 17.77 -8.10
N ILE A 89 11.54 16.91 -7.16
CA ILE A 89 12.13 16.81 -5.83
C ILE A 89 12.97 15.53 -5.79
N ARG A 90 14.16 15.58 -5.24
CA ARG A 90 15.09 14.45 -5.21
C ARG A 90 15.13 13.82 -3.83
N LEU A 91 15.17 12.49 -3.79
CA LEU A 91 15.45 11.76 -2.57
C LEU A 91 16.92 11.91 -2.19
N VAL A 92 17.19 12.20 -0.92
CA VAL A 92 18.54 12.27 -0.35
C VAL A 92 18.57 11.49 0.94
N LYS A 93 19.65 10.74 1.18
CA LYS A 93 19.85 10.04 2.45
C LYS A 93 20.09 11.04 3.57
N ARG A 94 19.56 10.76 4.75
CA ARG A 94 19.70 11.61 5.92
C ARG A 94 21.17 11.84 6.28
N GLU A 95 22.00 10.79 6.28
CA GLU A 95 23.40 10.87 6.62
C GLU A 95 24.17 11.82 5.68
N ILE A 96 23.79 11.85 4.40
CA ILE A 96 24.41 12.76 3.43
C ILE A 96 24.01 14.20 3.72
N MET A 97 22.73 14.45 4.04
CA MET A 97 22.26 15.79 4.37
C MET A 97 22.88 16.29 5.66
N ASP A 98 22.94 15.48 6.70
CA ASP A 98 23.52 15.80 8.00
C ASP A 98 25.05 16.08 7.88
N ALA A 99 25.75 15.36 7.00
CA ALA A 99 27.18 15.56 6.77
C ALA A 99 27.50 16.83 5.96
N GLN A 100 26.66 17.16 4.97
CA GLN A 100 26.89 18.31 4.08
C GLN A 100 26.40 19.64 4.68
N ASN A 101 25.33 19.61 5.43
CA ASN A 101 24.68 20.78 6.03
C ASN A 101 24.06 20.43 7.38
N PRO A 102 24.83 20.34 8.47
CA PRO A 102 24.30 19.94 9.80
C PRO A 102 23.13 20.79 10.28
N ASP A 103 23.07 22.05 9.88
CA ASP A 103 22.04 23.01 10.29
C ASP A 103 20.86 23.10 9.31
N TRP A 104 20.64 22.09 8.45
CA TRP A 104 19.64 22.15 7.40
C TRP A 104 18.19 22.33 7.90
N HIS A 105 17.90 21.91 9.13
CA HIS A 105 16.60 22.13 9.77
C HIS A 105 16.33 23.61 10.07
N SER A 106 17.40 24.40 10.27
CA SER A 106 17.36 25.84 10.61
C SER A 106 17.56 26.74 9.39
N ALA A 107 17.70 26.17 8.19
CA ALA A 107 17.87 26.92 6.96
C ALA A 107 16.70 27.87 6.68
N PRO A 108 16.88 28.94 5.90
CA PRO A 108 15.80 29.85 5.52
C PRO A 108 14.63 29.10 4.87
N LYS A 109 13.41 29.38 5.36
CA LYS A 109 12.20 28.76 4.87
C LYS A 109 11.87 29.23 3.45
N GLN A 110 11.45 28.30 2.59
CA GLN A 110 11.12 28.56 1.19
C GLN A 110 9.83 27.83 0.78
N PRO A 111 9.04 28.36 -0.17
CA PRO A 111 7.86 27.66 -0.67
C PRO A 111 8.22 26.47 -1.59
N ILE A 112 9.43 26.46 -2.17
CA ILE A 112 9.89 25.44 -3.13
C ILE A 112 10.89 24.51 -2.44
N VAL A 113 10.61 23.23 -2.51
CA VAL A 113 11.43 22.15 -1.96
C VAL A 113 12.35 21.58 -3.04
N GLN A 114 13.58 21.25 -2.68
CA GLN A 114 14.58 20.68 -3.60
C GLN A 114 14.80 19.19 -3.36
N ASN A 115 14.81 18.80 -2.09
CA ASN A 115 15.08 17.45 -1.66
C ASN A 115 14.04 16.99 -0.64
N TYR A 116 13.82 15.68 -0.58
CA TYR A 116 13.13 15.05 0.51
C TYR A 116 13.99 13.94 1.12
N ILE A 117 13.81 13.71 2.39
CA ILE A 117 14.49 12.69 3.17
C ILE A 117 13.40 11.77 3.75
N PHE A 118 13.58 10.47 3.60
CA PHE A 118 12.66 9.47 4.10
C PHE A 118 13.35 8.60 5.14
N ASP A 119 12.67 8.40 6.27
CA ASP A 119 13.09 7.47 7.31
C ASP A 119 12.16 6.26 7.28
N THR A 120 12.75 5.09 7.23
CA THR A 120 12.00 3.82 7.19
C THR A 120 11.35 3.43 8.50
N GLN A 121 11.77 4.03 9.59
CA GLN A 121 11.14 3.86 10.89
C GLN A 121 9.84 4.66 11.00
N GLU A 122 9.75 5.81 10.30
CA GLU A 122 8.57 6.68 10.26
C GLU A 122 7.95 6.71 8.86
N LYS A 123 7.22 5.66 8.51
CA LYS A 123 6.72 5.41 7.14
C LYS A 123 5.69 6.41 6.64
N THR A 124 5.05 7.16 7.55
CA THR A 124 3.97 8.12 7.24
C THR A 124 4.42 9.57 7.31
N SER A 125 5.70 9.82 7.61
CA SER A 125 6.30 11.15 7.62
C SER A 125 7.53 11.21 6.73
N PHE A 126 7.96 12.42 6.40
CA PHE A 126 9.18 12.68 5.63
C PHE A 126 9.69 14.09 5.92
N TRP A 127 10.97 14.33 5.69
CA TRP A 127 11.51 15.68 5.80
C TRP A 127 11.74 16.30 4.42
N VAL A 128 11.70 17.61 4.38
CA VAL A 128 11.95 18.40 3.16
C VAL A 128 13.09 19.40 3.37
N TYR A 129 13.81 19.66 2.29
CA TYR A 129 14.86 20.68 2.26
C TYR A 129 14.74 21.53 0.97
N PRO A 130 14.81 22.87 1.08
CA PRO A 130 14.81 23.71 2.30
C PRO A 130 13.53 23.52 3.14
N PRO A 131 13.56 23.95 4.43
CA PRO A 131 12.35 23.97 5.26
C PRO A 131 11.24 24.75 4.55
N ASN A 132 9.99 24.23 4.58
CA ASN A 132 8.87 24.90 3.93
C ASN A 132 8.33 26.07 4.76
N ASP A 133 7.81 27.10 4.08
CA ASP A 133 7.18 28.25 4.72
C ASP A 133 5.66 28.06 4.97
N GLY A 134 5.11 26.90 4.63
CA GLY A 134 3.70 26.54 4.77
C GLY A 134 2.85 26.89 3.54
N ARG A 135 3.43 27.45 2.48
CA ARG A 135 2.72 27.83 1.25
C ARG A 135 2.98 26.89 0.07
N GLY A 136 3.98 26.03 0.19
CA GLY A 136 4.36 25.10 -0.87
C GLY A 136 3.38 23.91 -0.97
N TYR A 137 3.21 23.41 -2.19
CA TYR A 137 2.49 22.17 -2.47
C TYR A 137 3.42 21.20 -3.18
N VAL A 138 3.25 19.93 -2.86
CA VAL A 138 4.01 18.85 -3.51
C VAL A 138 3.08 17.74 -3.96
N GLN A 139 3.46 17.08 -5.05
CA GLN A 139 2.79 15.88 -5.52
C GLN A 139 3.49 14.66 -4.93
N VAL A 140 2.75 13.86 -4.17
CA VAL A 140 3.23 12.64 -3.53
C VAL A 140 2.53 11.40 -4.09
N ASN A 141 3.25 10.29 -4.10
CA ASN A 141 2.68 8.95 -4.20
C ASN A 141 2.80 8.28 -2.83
N TYR A 142 1.74 7.70 -2.36
CA TYR A 142 1.75 6.91 -1.13
C TYR A 142 0.83 5.69 -1.25
N ALA A 143 1.15 4.67 -0.49
CA ALA A 143 0.29 3.53 -0.30
C ALA A 143 -0.71 3.85 0.81
N TYR A 144 -1.99 3.50 0.59
CA TYR A 144 -3.06 3.73 1.55
C TYR A 144 -3.67 2.42 2.04
N VAL A 145 -4.29 2.48 3.20
CA VAL A 145 -5.04 1.34 3.74
C VAL A 145 -6.42 1.31 3.08
N PRO A 146 -6.79 0.22 2.35
CA PRO A 146 -8.12 0.08 1.79
C PRO A 146 -9.22 0.23 2.85
N ALA A 147 -10.22 1.05 2.54
CA ALA A 147 -11.42 1.15 3.36
C ALA A 147 -12.18 -0.17 3.38
N GLU A 148 -13.02 -0.36 4.38
CA GLU A 148 -13.91 -1.51 4.47
C GLU A 148 -15.00 -1.43 3.39
N LEU A 149 -15.25 -2.56 2.72
CA LEU A 149 -16.33 -2.69 1.76
C LEU A 149 -17.64 -2.87 2.52
N THR A 150 -18.63 -2.08 2.17
CA THR A 150 -19.96 -2.08 2.81
C THR A 150 -21.06 -2.52 1.88
N SER A 151 -20.81 -2.51 0.58
CA SER A 151 -21.75 -2.88 -0.47
C SER A 151 -21.10 -3.77 -1.52
N LEU A 152 -21.92 -4.62 -2.15
CA LEU A 152 -21.51 -5.42 -3.30
C LEU A 152 -21.12 -4.56 -4.52
N GLU A 153 -21.65 -3.34 -4.60
CA GLU A 153 -21.36 -2.37 -5.67
C GLU A 153 -20.06 -1.60 -5.45
N ASP A 154 -19.45 -1.73 -4.28
CA ASP A 154 -18.20 -1.02 -3.97
C ASP A 154 -17.08 -1.48 -4.91
N GLU A 155 -16.33 -0.51 -5.44
CA GLU A 155 -15.14 -0.79 -6.24
C GLU A 155 -13.98 -1.26 -5.38
N LEU A 156 -13.20 -2.20 -5.89
CA LEU A 156 -12.01 -2.68 -5.20
C LEU A 156 -10.93 -1.60 -5.18
N ALA A 157 -10.26 -1.48 -4.04
CA ALA A 157 -9.13 -0.56 -3.86
C ALA A 157 -7.86 -1.05 -4.59
N VAL A 158 -7.76 -2.35 -4.82
CA VAL A 158 -6.64 -2.98 -5.53
C VAL A 158 -6.98 -3.23 -7.00
N ASN A 159 -5.97 -3.26 -7.86
CA ASN A 159 -6.15 -3.48 -9.29
C ASN A 159 -6.71 -4.89 -9.60
N ASP A 160 -7.42 -5.01 -10.74
CA ASP A 160 -8.05 -6.26 -11.22
C ASP A 160 -7.07 -7.43 -11.38
N ILE A 161 -5.78 -7.18 -11.52
CA ILE A 161 -4.75 -8.22 -11.55
C ILE A 161 -4.71 -9.06 -10.27
N TRP A 162 -5.27 -8.56 -9.16
CA TRP A 162 -5.34 -9.24 -7.87
C TRP A 162 -6.62 -10.06 -7.69
N SER A 163 -7.53 -10.03 -8.65
CA SER A 163 -8.84 -10.69 -8.57
C SER A 163 -8.72 -12.19 -8.24
N THR A 164 -7.78 -12.90 -8.87
CA THR A 164 -7.57 -14.34 -8.58
C THR A 164 -7.05 -14.57 -7.17
N ALA A 165 -6.11 -13.74 -6.72
CA ALA A 165 -5.59 -13.84 -5.35
C ALA A 165 -6.70 -13.56 -4.31
N LEU A 166 -7.56 -12.57 -4.56
CA LEU A 166 -8.71 -12.29 -3.69
C LEU A 166 -9.70 -13.46 -3.65
N VAL A 167 -9.98 -14.10 -4.78
CA VAL A 167 -10.81 -15.32 -4.83
C VAL A 167 -10.18 -16.44 -3.99
N ASP A 168 -8.88 -16.68 -4.14
CA ASP A 168 -8.18 -17.70 -3.36
C ASP A 168 -8.24 -17.39 -1.85
N TYR A 169 -8.10 -16.11 -1.48
CA TYR A 169 -8.21 -15.69 -0.09
C TYR A 169 -9.61 -15.96 0.50
N LEU A 170 -10.68 -15.64 -0.23
CA LEU A 170 -12.05 -15.90 0.23
C LEU A 170 -12.31 -17.40 0.32
N LEU A 171 -11.85 -18.19 -0.66
CA LEU A 171 -11.99 -19.66 -0.63
C LEU A 171 -11.23 -20.27 0.55
N PHE A 172 -10.03 -19.75 0.85
CA PHE A 172 -9.31 -20.09 2.07
C PHE A 172 -10.16 -19.85 3.32
N ARG A 173 -10.71 -18.64 3.48
CA ARG A 173 -11.53 -18.26 4.66
C ARG A 173 -12.80 -19.13 4.78
N ALA A 174 -13.48 -19.38 3.67
CA ALA A 174 -14.68 -20.21 3.63
C ALA A 174 -14.38 -21.66 4.06
N ASN A 175 -13.35 -22.28 3.49
CA ASN A 175 -12.96 -23.66 3.84
C ASN A 175 -12.35 -23.74 5.24
N GLN A 176 -11.65 -22.71 5.73
CA GLN A 176 -11.12 -22.66 7.09
C GLN A 176 -12.27 -22.68 8.13
N LYS A 177 -13.33 -21.91 7.89
CA LYS A 177 -14.50 -21.87 8.78
C LYS A 177 -15.27 -23.19 8.77
N ASP A 178 -15.20 -23.91 7.67
CA ASP A 178 -15.89 -25.21 7.43
C ASP A 178 -15.08 -26.42 7.84
N SER A 179 -14.00 -26.22 8.57
CA SER A 179 -12.94 -27.21 8.81
C SER A 179 -13.25 -28.30 9.85
N ASP A 180 -14.53 -28.64 10.07
CA ASP A 180 -14.90 -29.80 10.90
C ASP A 180 -14.39 -31.14 10.30
N PHE A 181 -13.95 -31.13 9.04
CA PHE A 181 -13.35 -32.25 8.34
C PHE A 181 -11.88 -31.99 7.99
N ALA A 182 -11.02 -32.96 8.22
CA ALA A 182 -9.59 -32.90 7.89
C ALA A 182 -9.32 -32.51 6.43
N ALA A 183 -10.17 -32.95 5.49
CA ALA A 183 -10.09 -32.59 4.07
C ALA A 183 -10.32 -31.10 3.82
N GLY A 184 -11.21 -30.45 4.58
CA GLY A 184 -11.46 -29.00 4.46
C GLY A 184 -10.23 -28.18 4.83
N LYS A 185 -9.49 -28.61 5.83
CA LYS A 185 -8.24 -27.95 6.26
C LYS A 185 -7.17 -28.01 5.19
N GLU A 186 -6.95 -29.16 4.56
CA GLU A 186 -5.95 -29.31 3.50
C GLU A 186 -6.28 -28.45 2.27
N ILE A 187 -7.58 -28.39 1.90
CA ILE A 187 -8.07 -27.51 0.81
C ILE A 187 -7.84 -26.03 1.17
N ALA A 188 -8.16 -25.62 2.40
CA ALA A 188 -7.95 -24.26 2.87
C ALA A 188 -6.44 -23.89 2.81
N GLU A 189 -5.56 -24.75 3.28
CA GLU A 189 -4.12 -24.54 3.21
C GLU A 189 -3.62 -24.43 1.75
N GLY A 190 -4.22 -25.16 0.82
CA GLY A 190 -3.95 -25.07 -0.61
C GLY A 190 -4.24 -23.67 -1.16
N TYR A 191 -5.42 -23.12 -0.87
CA TYR A 191 -5.80 -21.76 -1.29
C TYR A 191 -4.95 -20.68 -0.62
N LEU A 192 -4.65 -20.82 0.68
CA LEU A 192 -3.76 -19.88 1.37
C LEU A 192 -2.36 -19.88 0.73
N ARG A 193 -1.85 -21.03 0.35
CA ARG A 193 -0.54 -21.15 -0.32
C ARG A 193 -0.55 -20.51 -1.70
N SER A 194 -1.63 -20.70 -2.48
CA SER A 194 -1.83 -20.04 -3.78
C SER A 194 -1.86 -18.53 -3.65
N PHE A 195 -2.64 -18.01 -2.70
CA PHE A 195 -2.68 -16.59 -2.37
C PHE A 195 -1.29 -16.05 -1.99
N ALA A 196 -0.60 -16.71 -1.06
CA ALA A 196 0.71 -16.28 -0.57
C ALA A 196 1.76 -16.26 -1.69
N LEU A 197 1.75 -17.23 -2.60
CA LEU A 197 2.64 -17.25 -3.78
C LEU A 197 2.33 -16.09 -4.72
N ALA A 198 1.04 -15.83 -5.01
CA ALA A 198 0.65 -14.73 -5.89
C ALA A 198 1.05 -13.35 -5.35
N VAL A 199 0.93 -13.15 -4.03
CA VAL A 199 1.30 -11.91 -3.35
C VAL A 199 2.81 -11.81 -3.18
N GLY A 200 3.50 -12.88 -2.74
CA GLY A 200 4.94 -12.89 -2.49
C GLY A 200 5.77 -12.66 -3.75
N ALA A 201 5.44 -13.33 -4.85
CA ALA A 201 6.16 -13.18 -6.12
C ALA A 201 6.15 -11.73 -6.66
N ARG A 202 5.11 -10.94 -6.34
CA ARG A 202 5.00 -9.53 -6.75
C ARG A 202 5.60 -8.58 -5.72
N GLY A 203 5.48 -8.89 -4.44
CA GLY A 203 6.06 -8.09 -3.37
C GLY A 203 7.60 -8.08 -3.43
N ASP A 204 8.22 -9.18 -3.78
CA ASP A 204 9.67 -9.27 -3.96
C ASP A 204 10.13 -8.36 -5.12
N GLY A 205 9.43 -8.37 -6.27
CA GLY A 205 9.76 -7.50 -7.41
C GLY A 205 9.64 -6.01 -7.09
N GLU A 206 8.63 -5.59 -6.32
CA GLU A 206 8.46 -4.18 -5.95
C GLU A 206 9.50 -3.68 -4.94
N SER A 207 9.95 -4.52 -4.03
CA SER A 207 11.01 -4.17 -3.08
C SER A 207 12.32 -3.86 -3.80
N GLU A 208 12.58 -4.51 -4.93
CA GLU A 208 13.76 -4.25 -5.75
C GLU A 208 13.64 -2.95 -6.59
N GLU A 209 12.43 -2.56 -6.99
CA GLU A 209 12.19 -1.40 -7.84
C GLU A 209 11.93 -0.10 -7.08
N ASN A 210 11.56 -0.17 -5.79
CA ASN A 210 11.24 1.02 -5.00
C ASN A 210 12.51 1.70 -4.47
N PRO A 211 12.86 2.92 -4.96
CA PRO A 211 14.08 3.62 -4.55
C PRO A 211 14.10 3.97 -3.05
N ASN A 212 12.94 4.13 -2.42
CA ASN A 212 12.87 4.41 -0.98
C ASN A 212 13.22 3.16 -0.16
N LEU A 213 12.84 1.97 -0.62
CA LEU A 213 13.15 0.71 0.05
C LEU A 213 14.59 0.26 -0.20
N GLN A 214 15.15 0.56 -1.37
CA GLN A 214 16.57 0.30 -1.69
C GLN A 214 17.52 1.09 -0.79
N LEU A 215 17.12 2.26 -0.30
CA LEU A 215 17.93 3.06 0.62
C LEU A 215 18.10 2.42 2.00
N VAL A 216 17.28 1.44 2.34
CA VAL A 216 17.20 0.82 3.68
C VAL A 216 18.06 -0.41 3.81
N GLY A 217 18.77 -0.83 2.78
CA GLY A 217 19.54 -2.08 2.87
C GLY A 217 18.67 -3.26 3.30
N PHE A 218 17.51 -3.38 2.69
CA PHE A 218 16.72 -4.60 2.78
C PHE A 218 17.53 -5.67 2.05
N ASP A 219 18.39 -6.36 2.80
CA ASP A 219 19.21 -7.44 2.28
C ASP A 219 18.29 -8.64 2.00
N PRO A 220 18.03 -8.98 0.73
CA PRO A 220 17.24 -10.15 0.39
C PRO A 220 17.95 -11.46 0.76
N LEU A 221 19.18 -11.41 1.30
CA LEU A 221 20.03 -12.57 1.62
C LEU A 221 19.73 -13.21 2.96
N VAL A 222 18.74 -12.78 3.73
CA VAL A 222 18.27 -13.54 4.91
C VAL A 222 17.28 -14.65 4.53
N ARG A 223 17.09 -14.93 3.24
CA ARG A 223 16.37 -16.11 2.76
C ARG A 223 17.34 -17.25 2.49
N GLY A 224 17.35 -18.20 3.42
CA GLY A 224 17.71 -19.58 3.09
C GLY A 224 19.11 -19.99 3.39
N ALA A 225 19.41 -20.09 4.63
CA ALA A 225 20.25 -21.18 5.13
C ALA A 225 19.35 -22.15 5.90
N ALA A 226 18.51 -22.87 5.17
CA ALA A 226 17.98 -24.14 5.63
C ALA A 226 18.39 -25.17 4.58
N LYS A 227 19.54 -25.81 4.85
CA LYS A 227 19.90 -27.12 4.31
C LYS A 227 19.10 -28.15 5.04
#